data_a5c8f97f590f4a12da985ad8e3c326ca
#
_entry.id   a5c8f97f590f4a12da985ad8e3c326ca
#
_cell.length_a   1.000
_cell.length_b   1.000
_cell.length_c   1.000
_cell.angle_alpha   90.00
_cell.angle_beta   90.00
_cell.angle_gamma   90.00
#
_symmetry.space_group_name_H-M   'P 1'
#
loop_
_entity.id
_entity.type
_entity.pdbx_description
1 polymer ?
#
loop_
_entity_poly.entity_id
_entity_poly.type
_entity_poly.pdbx_seq_one_letter_code
_entity_poly.pdbx_strand_id
1 'polypeptide(L)'
;MTANVATRSASRPTGLRRAGSIARWVVQVFLAVQFVSGGALKLIGDAQMVDLFTDIGAGQWLRYLVGVCEVAGALGLLVPRLAALAALGLTGLMAGAVVTNVLIGANPAVPAAFLLLAAVVAYSRRAQMRRPTPTR
;
A
#
# COMPACT_ATOMS: atom_id res chain seq x y z
N MET A 1 11.13 32.04 -46.56
CA MET A 1 11.83 31.88 -45.29
C MET A 1 10.87 31.32 -44.26
N THR A 2 10.83 30.03 -44.11
CA THR A 2 9.96 29.34 -43.12
C THR A 2 10.83 28.98 -41.92
N ALA A 3 10.66 29.73 -40.84
CA ALA A 3 11.34 29.44 -39.58
C ALA A 3 10.73 28.17 -38.98
N ASN A 4 11.53 27.11 -38.96
CA ASN A 4 11.20 25.86 -38.33
C ASN A 4 11.36 26.02 -36.82
N VAL A 5 10.28 26.33 -36.11
CA VAL A 5 10.25 26.36 -34.64
C VAL A 5 10.22 24.90 -34.18
N ALA A 6 11.42 24.35 -34.02
CA ALA A 6 11.58 23.07 -33.34
C ALA A 6 11.12 23.24 -31.89
N THR A 7 9.89 22.81 -31.58
CA THR A 7 9.43 22.61 -30.22
C THR A 7 10.34 21.58 -29.55
N ARG A 8 11.31 22.07 -28.77
CA ARG A 8 12.10 21.23 -27.87
C ARG A 8 11.17 20.66 -26.82
N SER A 9 10.68 19.44 -27.07
CA SER A 9 10.10 18.60 -26.05
C SER A 9 11.16 18.42 -24.96
N ALA A 10 10.95 19.07 -23.82
CA ALA A 10 11.84 18.96 -22.67
C ALA A 10 11.74 17.52 -22.14
N SER A 11 12.59 16.63 -22.65
CA SER A 11 12.77 15.30 -22.11
C SER A 11 13.33 15.42 -20.70
N ARG A 12 12.54 15.05 -19.69
CA ARG A 12 12.99 14.96 -18.29
C ARG A 12 14.25 14.10 -18.25
N PRO A 13 15.33 14.55 -17.55
CA PRO A 13 16.58 13.81 -17.51
C PRO A 13 16.33 12.38 -17.01
N THR A 14 16.90 11.41 -17.69
CA THR A 14 16.75 9.97 -17.43
C THR A 14 17.10 9.58 -15.99
N GLY A 15 17.99 10.32 -15.33
CA GLY A 15 18.35 10.13 -13.93
C GLY A 15 17.20 10.33 -12.94
N LEU A 16 16.34 11.34 -13.15
CA LEU A 16 15.18 11.60 -12.29
C LEU A 16 14.11 10.51 -12.41
N ARG A 17 13.96 9.91 -13.58
CA ARG A 17 13.05 8.78 -13.80
C ARG A 17 13.52 7.51 -13.08
N ARG A 18 14.82 7.24 -13.10
CA ARG A 18 15.44 6.11 -12.38
C ARG A 18 15.34 6.30 -10.87
N ALA A 19 15.66 7.48 -10.36
CA ALA A 19 15.55 7.78 -8.93
C ALA A 19 14.10 7.60 -8.41
N GLY A 20 13.11 8.07 -9.14
CA GLY A 20 11.69 7.89 -8.79
C GLY A 20 11.24 6.42 -8.81
N SER A 21 11.77 5.60 -9.72
CA SER A 21 11.49 4.16 -9.77
C SER A 21 12.10 3.43 -8.59
N ILE A 22 13.35 3.73 -8.25
CA ILE A 22 14.05 3.16 -7.09
C ILE A 22 13.34 3.53 -5.79
N ALA A 23 12.98 4.80 -5.61
CA ALA A 23 12.27 5.27 -4.42
C ALA A 23 10.93 4.51 -4.23
N ARG A 24 10.16 4.31 -5.29
CA ARG A 24 8.92 3.53 -5.23
C ARG A 24 9.17 2.08 -4.81
N TRP A 25 10.20 1.44 -5.38
CA TRP A 25 10.54 0.07 -5.00
C TRP A 25 10.96 -0.05 -3.54
N VAL A 26 11.78 0.90 -3.05
CA VAL A 26 12.18 0.93 -1.64
C VAL A 26 10.96 1.03 -0.73
N VAL A 27 10.04 1.95 -1.01
CA VAL A 27 8.81 2.10 -0.22
C VAL A 27 7.93 0.85 -0.30
N GLN A 28 7.79 0.24 -1.48
CA GLN A 28 7.00 -0.98 -1.65
C GLN A 28 7.59 -2.18 -0.88
N VAL A 29 8.89 -2.38 -0.95
CA VAL A 29 9.57 -3.46 -0.21
C VAL A 29 9.45 -3.20 1.29
N PHE A 30 9.67 -1.98 1.74
CA PHE A 30 9.47 -1.61 3.15
C PHE A 30 8.05 -1.92 3.62
N LEU A 31 7.04 -1.47 2.89
CA LEU A 31 5.64 -1.76 3.22
C LEU A 31 5.34 -3.26 3.19
N ALA A 32 5.86 -3.99 2.19
CA ALA A 32 5.65 -5.43 2.11
C ALA A 32 6.20 -6.15 3.34
N VAL A 33 7.41 -5.81 3.79
CA VAL A 33 8.01 -6.38 5.00
C VAL A 33 7.16 -6.08 6.23
N GLN A 34 6.72 -4.84 6.39
CA GLN A 34 5.91 -4.41 7.53
C GLN A 34 4.54 -5.11 7.56
N PHE A 35 3.86 -5.21 6.41
CA PHE A 35 2.56 -5.87 6.34
C PHE A 35 2.66 -7.40 6.48
N VAL A 36 3.72 -8.03 5.96
CA VAL A 36 3.96 -9.47 6.23
C VAL A 36 4.19 -9.69 7.73
N SER A 37 5.02 -8.86 8.35
CA SER A 37 5.30 -8.99 9.79
C SER A 37 4.04 -8.76 10.64
N GLY A 38 3.31 -7.67 10.39
CA GLY A 38 2.07 -7.36 11.10
C GLY A 38 0.97 -8.40 10.87
N GLY A 39 0.83 -8.87 9.64
CA GLY A 39 -0.12 -9.94 9.28
C GLY A 39 0.25 -11.27 9.93
N ALA A 40 1.53 -11.64 9.94
CA ALA A 40 2.02 -12.85 10.60
C ALA A 40 1.73 -12.83 12.10
N LEU A 41 2.00 -11.73 12.80
CA LEU A 41 1.70 -11.58 14.23
C LEU A 41 0.20 -11.77 14.51
N LYS A 42 -0.68 -11.27 13.64
CA LYS A 42 -2.11 -11.50 13.73
C LYS A 42 -2.49 -12.97 13.54
N LEU A 43 -1.86 -13.64 12.58
CA LEU A 43 -2.18 -15.03 12.24
C LEU A 43 -1.70 -16.01 13.29
N ILE A 44 -0.49 -15.81 13.86
CA ILE A 44 0.05 -16.67 14.91
C ILE A 44 -0.60 -16.43 16.29
N GLY A 45 -1.37 -15.37 16.44
CA GLY A 45 -2.04 -15.04 17.70
C GLY A 45 -1.11 -14.42 18.74
N ASP A 46 -0.28 -13.48 18.30
CA ASP A 46 0.51 -12.67 19.24
C ASP A 46 -0.40 -12.03 20.30
N ALA A 47 0.05 -12.03 21.57
CA ALA A 47 -0.79 -11.60 22.70
C ALA A 47 -1.33 -10.17 22.53
N GLN A 48 -0.50 -9.22 22.05
CA GLN A 48 -0.93 -7.84 21.83
C GLN A 48 -2.00 -7.76 20.72
N MET A 49 -1.90 -8.61 19.70
CA MET A 49 -2.88 -8.67 18.62
C MET A 49 -4.18 -9.30 19.09
N VAL A 50 -4.13 -10.33 19.92
CA VAL A 50 -5.33 -10.95 20.53
C VAL A 50 -6.05 -9.92 21.41
N ASP A 51 -5.33 -9.21 22.26
CA ASP A 51 -5.90 -8.19 23.15
C ASP A 51 -6.53 -7.05 22.35
N LEU A 52 -5.82 -6.51 21.35
CA LEU A 52 -6.34 -5.46 20.48
C LEU A 52 -7.67 -5.85 19.81
N PHE A 53 -7.75 -7.06 19.26
CA PHE A 53 -8.97 -7.51 18.60
C PHE A 53 -10.06 -7.90 19.58
N THR A 54 -9.73 -8.21 20.83
CA THR A 54 -10.71 -8.35 21.93
C THR A 54 -11.34 -7.00 22.27
N ASP A 55 -10.53 -5.94 22.37
CA ASP A 55 -11.00 -4.56 22.63
C ASP A 55 -11.89 -4.05 21.50
N ILE A 56 -11.60 -4.43 20.25
CA ILE A 56 -12.46 -4.11 19.09
C ILE A 56 -13.85 -4.76 19.24
N GLY A 57 -13.95 -5.90 19.89
CA GLY A 57 -15.22 -6.58 20.18
C GLY A 57 -15.89 -7.29 19.00
N ALA A 58 -15.26 -7.31 17.82
CA ALA A 58 -15.79 -7.98 16.63
C ALA A 58 -15.48 -9.48 16.57
N GLY A 59 -14.68 -10.00 17.51
CA GLY A 59 -14.26 -11.38 17.56
C GLY A 59 -12.90 -11.64 16.87
N GLN A 60 -12.29 -12.76 17.22
CA GLN A 60 -10.95 -13.12 16.74
C GLN A 60 -10.92 -13.47 15.24
N TRP A 61 -12.06 -13.80 14.62
CA TRP A 61 -12.13 -14.03 13.18
C TRP A 61 -11.68 -12.82 12.36
N LEU A 62 -11.98 -11.61 12.86
CA LEU A 62 -11.56 -10.37 12.21
C LEU A 62 -10.03 -10.23 12.21
N ARG A 63 -9.36 -10.67 13.29
CA ARG A 63 -7.89 -10.70 13.37
C ARG A 63 -7.29 -11.58 12.26
N TYR A 64 -7.83 -12.77 12.06
CA TYR A 64 -7.39 -13.66 10.97
C TYR A 64 -7.64 -13.05 9.59
N LEU A 65 -8.83 -12.48 9.38
CA LEU A 65 -9.19 -11.83 8.11
C LEU A 65 -8.22 -10.68 7.78
N VAL A 66 -7.98 -9.78 8.73
CA VAL A 66 -7.05 -8.66 8.55
C VAL A 66 -5.64 -9.16 8.32
N GLY A 67 -5.17 -10.15 9.08
CA GLY A 67 -3.85 -10.75 8.90
C GLY A 67 -3.65 -11.34 7.50
N VAL A 68 -4.63 -12.10 7.00
CA VAL A 68 -4.60 -12.63 5.62
C VAL A 68 -4.58 -11.51 4.59
N CYS A 69 -5.40 -10.48 4.75
CA CYS A 69 -5.44 -9.33 3.83
C CYS A 69 -4.09 -8.57 3.82
N GLU A 70 -3.46 -8.39 4.98
CA GLU A 70 -2.15 -7.75 5.07
C GLU A 70 -1.07 -8.55 4.34
N VAL A 71 -1.00 -9.86 4.57
CA VAL A 71 -0.02 -10.74 3.90
C VAL A 71 -0.28 -10.77 2.39
N ALA A 72 -1.52 -10.95 1.97
CA ALA A 72 -1.89 -10.97 0.55
C ALA A 72 -1.59 -9.63 -0.13
N GLY A 73 -1.89 -8.51 0.52
CA GLY A 73 -1.58 -7.17 0.04
C GLY A 73 -0.07 -6.93 -0.06
N ALA A 74 0.70 -7.39 0.93
CA ALA A 74 2.16 -7.32 0.93
C ALA A 74 2.78 -8.08 -0.27
N LEU A 75 2.32 -9.30 -0.51
CA LEU A 75 2.76 -10.08 -1.68
C LEU A 75 2.34 -9.41 -2.98
N GLY A 76 1.14 -8.85 -3.03
CA GLY A 76 0.64 -8.11 -4.19
C GLY A 76 1.47 -6.84 -4.49
N LEU A 77 2.01 -6.16 -3.47
CA LEU A 77 2.92 -5.03 -3.65
C LEU A 77 4.21 -5.41 -4.38
N LEU A 78 4.70 -6.63 -4.18
CA LEU A 78 5.93 -7.12 -4.81
C LEU A 78 5.71 -7.58 -6.25
N VAL A 79 4.47 -7.81 -6.66
CA VAL A 79 4.13 -8.16 -8.04
C VAL A 79 3.80 -6.90 -8.83
N PRO A 80 4.61 -6.49 -9.84
CA PRO A 80 4.45 -5.20 -10.52
C PRO A 80 3.05 -4.97 -11.11
N ARG A 81 2.39 -6.02 -11.59
CA ARG A 81 1.04 -5.96 -12.17
C ARG A 81 -0.06 -5.75 -11.14
N LEU A 82 0.14 -6.24 -9.91
CA LEU A 82 -0.82 -6.18 -8.81
C LEU A 82 -0.55 -5.01 -7.85
N ALA A 83 0.61 -4.38 -7.94
CA ALA A 83 1.08 -3.40 -6.96
C ALA A 83 0.12 -2.21 -6.77
N ALA A 84 -0.51 -1.73 -7.84
CA ALA A 84 -1.50 -0.65 -7.75
C ALA A 84 -2.76 -1.09 -7.00
N LEU A 85 -3.29 -2.27 -7.32
CA LEU A 85 -4.48 -2.83 -6.68
C LEU A 85 -4.21 -3.21 -5.22
N ALA A 86 -3.05 -3.83 -4.95
CA ALA A 86 -2.61 -4.16 -3.60
C ALA A 86 -2.45 -2.91 -2.72
N ALA A 87 -1.80 -1.87 -3.24
CA ALA A 87 -1.65 -0.60 -2.53
C ALA A 87 -3.00 0.05 -2.23
N LEU A 88 -3.95 0.01 -3.16
CA LEU A 88 -5.30 0.51 -2.94
C LEU A 88 -6.04 -0.30 -1.86
N GLY A 89 -5.96 -1.63 -1.90
CA GLY A 89 -6.55 -2.51 -0.89
C GLY A 89 -5.98 -2.27 0.51
N LEU A 90 -4.66 -2.16 0.61
CA LEU A 90 -3.98 -1.84 1.88
C LEU A 90 -4.32 -0.44 2.39
N THR A 91 -4.50 0.53 1.49
CA THR A 91 -4.97 1.88 1.84
C THR A 91 -6.35 1.81 2.52
N GLY A 92 -7.30 1.09 1.93
CA GLY A 92 -8.62 0.86 2.50
C GLY A 92 -8.57 0.13 3.85
N LEU A 93 -7.72 -0.90 3.96
CA LEU A 93 -7.53 -1.66 5.19
C LEU A 93 -6.97 -0.77 6.32
N MET A 94 -5.97 0.07 6.02
CA MET A 94 -5.39 1.00 6.99
C MET A 94 -6.35 2.13 7.37
N ALA A 95 -7.18 2.60 6.45
CA ALA A 95 -8.24 3.55 6.77
C ALA A 95 -9.23 2.95 7.80
N GLY A 96 -9.63 1.70 7.61
CA GLY A 96 -10.43 0.97 8.59
C GLY A 96 -9.73 0.84 9.95
N ALA A 97 -8.43 0.51 9.95
CA ALA A 97 -7.64 0.42 11.17
C ALA A 97 -7.52 1.76 11.91
N VAL A 98 -7.34 2.88 11.21
CA VAL A 98 -7.34 4.22 11.81
C VAL A 98 -8.67 4.50 12.50
N VAL A 99 -9.78 4.30 11.80
CA VAL A 99 -11.14 4.52 12.36
C VAL A 99 -11.34 3.65 13.60
N THR A 100 -11.02 2.37 13.52
CA THR A 100 -11.19 1.42 14.61
C THR A 100 -10.36 1.83 15.83
N ASN A 101 -9.08 2.18 15.64
CA ASN A 101 -8.23 2.61 16.73
C ASN A 101 -8.77 3.87 17.44
N VAL A 102 -9.27 4.83 16.66
CA VAL A 102 -9.92 6.04 17.24
C VAL A 102 -11.15 5.65 18.06
N LEU A 103 -11.98 4.75 17.58
CA LEU A 103 -13.22 4.35 18.25
C LEU A 103 -12.96 3.63 19.58
N ILE A 104 -11.90 2.82 19.66
CA ILE A 104 -11.53 2.10 20.90
C ILE A 104 -10.57 2.88 21.80
N GLY A 105 -10.23 4.12 21.44
CA GLY A 105 -9.28 4.95 22.20
C GLY A 105 -7.81 4.50 22.08
N ALA A 106 -7.47 3.66 21.11
CA ALA A 106 -6.09 3.25 20.80
C ALA A 106 -5.39 4.31 19.94
N ASN A 107 -4.05 4.25 19.91
CA ASN A 107 -3.27 5.18 19.11
C ASN A 107 -3.36 4.88 17.60
N PRO A 108 -3.93 5.77 16.76
CA PRO A 108 -4.06 5.56 15.34
C PRO A 108 -2.80 5.93 14.52
N ALA A 109 -1.71 6.40 15.16
CA ALA A 109 -0.56 6.97 14.46
C ALA A 109 0.13 5.96 13.53
N VAL A 110 0.28 4.71 13.95
CA VAL A 110 0.92 3.67 13.14
C VAL A 110 0.09 3.32 11.90
N PRO A 111 -1.21 2.97 12.02
CA PRO A 111 -2.00 2.72 10.82
C PRO A 111 -2.18 3.97 9.94
N ALA A 112 -2.19 5.18 10.51
CA ALA A 112 -2.23 6.41 9.72
C ALA A 112 -0.96 6.61 8.88
N ALA A 113 0.21 6.32 9.44
CA ALA A 113 1.47 6.39 8.69
C ALA A 113 1.48 5.38 7.53
N PHE A 114 1.07 4.13 7.76
CA PHE A 114 0.97 3.12 6.71
C PHE A 114 -0.11 3.45 5.68
N LEU A 115 -1.22 4.05 6.10
CA LEU A 115 -2.25 4.58 5.20
C LEU A 115 -1.65 5.58 4.21
N LEU A 116 -0.89 6.55 4.68
CA LEU A 116 -0.27 7.57 3.84
C LEU A 116 0.73 6.95 2.86
N LEU A 117 1.60 6.05 3.32
CA LEU A 117 2.58 5.39 2.47
C LEU A 117 1.91 4.50 1.40
N ALA A 118 0.90 3.72 1.78
CA ALA A 118 0.14 2.90 0.84
C ALA A 118 -0.62 3.76 -0.19
N ALA A 119 -1.22 4.88 0.24
CA ALA A 119 -1.90 5.82 -0.64
C ALA A 119 -0.93 6.47 -1.65
N VAL A 120 0.27 6.83 -1.22
CA VAL A 120 1.32 7.37 -2.12
C VAL A 120 1.70 6.33 -3.18
N VAL A 121 1.87 5.08 -2.81
CA VAL A 121 2.17 3.99 -3.76
C VAL A 121 0.99 3.80 -4.72
N ALA A 122 -0.24 3.72 -4.23
CA ALA A 122 -1.44 3.60 -5.05
C ALA A 122 -1.55 4.74 -6.07
N TYR A 123 -1.36 5.97 -5.61
CA TYR A 123 -1.39 7.15 -6.48
C TYR A 123 -0.29 7.13 -7.55
N SER A 124 0.94 6.78 -7.16
CA SER A 124 2.08 6.72 -8.08
C SER A 124 1.92 5.64 -9.16
N ARG A 125 1.11 4.63 -8.89
CA ARG A 125 0.84 3.52 -9.80
C ARG A 125 -0.55 3.56 -10.45
N ARG A 126 -1.33 4.63 -10.24
CA ARG A 126 -2.69 4.76 -10.78
C ARG A 126 -2.80 4.57 -12.30
N ALA A 127 -1.73 4.91 -13.03
CA ALA A 127 -1.68 4.72 -14.48
C ALA A 127 -1.73 3.24 -14.90
N GLN A 128 -1.30 2.32 -14.03
CA GLN A 128 -1.38 0.87 -14.28
C GLN A 128 -2.83 0.36 -14.27
N MET A 129 -3.69 0.95 -13.42
CA MET A 129 -5.11 0.58 -13.33
C MET A 129 -5.92 1.07 -14.53
N ARG A 130 -5.41 2.06 -15.27
CA ARG A 130 -6.09 2.66 -16.42
C ARG A 130 -5.72 2.04 -17.76
N ARG A 131 -4.76 1.11 -17.82
CA ARG A 131 -4.39 0.44 -19.06
C ARG A 131 -5.40 -0.69 -19.33
N PRO A 132 -6.21 -0.59 -20.40
CA PRO A 132 -7.03 -1.71 -20.80
C PRO A 132 -6.11 -2.87 -21.18
N THR A 133 -6.44 -4.07 -20.72
CA THR A 133 -5.82 -5.30 -21.20
C THR A 133 -6.01 -5.35 -22.71
N PRO A 134 -4.94 -5.51 -23.50
CA PRO A 134 -5.12 -5.74 -24.93
C PRO A 134 -5.91 -7.05 -25.09
N THR A 135 -7.14 -6.90 -25.59
CA THR A 135 -7.93 -8.04 -26.05
C THR A 135 -7.20 -8.65 -27.25
N ARG A 136 -6.69 -9.85 -27.08
CA ARG A 136 -6.26 -10.68 -28.21
C ARG A 136 -7.47 -11.30 -28.88
#